data_e707a23fd3f95732c243d04e51b9c290
#
_entry.id   e707a23fd3f95732c243d04e51b9c290
#
_cell.length_a   1.000
_cell.length_b   1.000
_cell.length_c   1.000
_cell.angle_alpha   90.00
_cell.angle_beta   90.00
_cell.angle_gamma   90.00
#
_symmetry.space_group_name_H-M   'P 1'
#
loop_
_entity.id
_entity.type
_entity.pdbx_description
1 polymer ?
#
loop_
_entity_poly.entity_id
_entity_poly.type
_entity_poly.pdbx_seq_one_letter_code
_entity_poly.pdbx_strand_id
1 'polypeptide(L)'
;MSRQMTGARMVVQALKDQGVDVVFGYPGGAVLPIYDEIFQQNDIRHILVRHEQGAVHMAEGYARSTGKPGVVLVTSGPGATNAVTGLTDALMDSIPIVCLSGQVPTFMIGTDGFQEADTVGITRPCTKHNWLVKDTDKLAETIHQAFHVATQGRPGPVLVDIPKDVQFATGSYSGPREARVSHYQPKVKGDIKAITELVEMIEKAERPVFYTGGGVVNSGPAASQLLCELADATGFPVTSTLMGLGA
;
A
#
# COMPACT_ATOMS: atom_id res chain seq x y z
N MET A 1 13.73 24.19 0.12
CA MET A 1 13.92 24.71 1.47
C MET A 1 13.14 23.83 2.43
N SER A 2 13.74 23.40 3.54
CA SER A 2 13.01 22.64 4.57
C SER A 2 12.07 23.56 5.35
N ARG A 3 10.89 23.03 5.71
CA ARG A 3 9.91 23.72 6.56
C ARG A 3 9.75 22.96 7.86
N GLN A 4 9.67 23.66 8.98
CA GLN A 4 9.35 23.06 10.28
C GLN A 4 7.84 22.83 10.37
N MET A 5 7.43 21.62 10.72
CA MET A 5 6.01 21.29 10.93
C MET A 5 5.85 20.11 11.89
N THR A 6 4.67 19.95 12.45
CA THR A 6 4.35 18.80 13.31
C THR A 6 4.34 17.52 12.50
N GLY A 7 4.57 16.37 13.14
CA GLY A 7 4.48 15.06 12.49
C GLY A 7 3.10 14.82 11.90
N ALA A 8 2.03 15.21 12.58
CA ALA A 8 0.67 15.12 12.06
C ALA A 8 0.50 15.88 10.74
N ARG A 9 1.02 17.11 10.67
CA ARG A 9 1.00 17.90 9.44
C ARG A 9 1.89 17.31 8.35
N MET A 10 3.02 16.68 8.72
CA MET A 10 3.87 15.95 7.78
C MET A 10 3.12 14.79 7.13
N VAL A 11 2.32 14.03 7.90
CA VAL A 11 1.48 12.94 7.37
C VAL A 11 0.55 13.48 6.30
N VAL A 12 -0.24 14.50 6.61
CA VAL A 12 -1.20 15.07 5.64
C VAL A 12 -0.48 15.65 4.42
N GLN A 13 0.66 16.34 4.62
CA GLN A 13 1.43 16.88 3.50
C GLN A 13 2.01 15.76 2.62
N ALA A 14 2.56 14.70 3.22
CA ALA A 14 3.09 13.56 2.47
C ALA A 14 2.00 12.83 1.67
N LEU A 15 0.79 12.71 2.21
CA LEU A 15 -0.36 12.18 1.48
C LEU A 15 -0.73 13.06 0.28
N LYS A 16 -0.75 14.39 0.45
CA LYS A 16 -0.97 15.33 -0.66
C LYS A 16 0.10 15.22 -1.75
N ASP A 17 1.36 15.08 -1.35
CA ASP A 17 2.49 14.92 -2.29
C ASP A 17 2.37 13.62 -3.11
N GLN A 18 1.73 12.59 -2.57
CA GLN A 18 1.42 11.33 -3.26
C GLN A 18 0.11 11.38 -4.07
N GLY A 19 -0.55 12.53 -4.12
CA GLY A 19 -1.79 12.71 -4.88
C GLY A 19 -3.00 11.98 -4.28
N VAL A 20 -2.98 11.75 -2.96
CA VAL A 20 -4.10 11.15 -2.23
C VAL A 20 -5.26 12.13 -2.16
N ASP A 21 -6.42 11.72 -2.61
CA ASP A 21 -7.67 12.48 -2.62
C ASP A 21 -8.72 11.95 -1.62
N VAL A 22 -8.53 10.71 -1.14
CA VAL A 22 -9.42 10.09 -0.16
C VAL A 22 -8.67 9.22 0.84
N VAL A 23 -9.10 9.27 2.10
CA VAL A 23 -8.63 8.41 3.19
C VAL A 23 -9.84 7.73 3.82
N PHE A 24 -9.78 6.42 3.99
CA PHE A 24 -10.78 5.63 4.69
C PHE A 24 -10.30 5.38 6.12
N GLY A 25 -11.15 5.60 7.13
CA GLY A 25 -10.64 5.41 8.47
C GLY A 25 -11.66 5.52 9.59
N TYR A 26 -11.18 5.22 10.79
CA TYR A 26 -11.95 5.36 12.02
C TYR A 26 -11.09 6.08 13.07
N PRO A 27 -11.54 7.23 13.59
CA PRO A 27 -10.77 8.01 14.54
C PRO A 27 -10.64 7.31 15.90
N GLY A 28 -9.51 7.57 16.56
CA GLY A 28 -9.26 7.08 17.92
C GLY A 28 -8.10 7.85 18.57
N GLY A 29 -7.89 7.63 19.84
CA GLY A 29 -7.01 8.45 20.68
C GLY A 29 -5.57 8.62 20.18
N ALA A 30 -5.02 7.59 19.52
CA ALA A 30 -3.63 7.63 19.03
C ALA A 30 -3.44 8.35 17.70
N VAL A 31 -4.51 8.79 17.00
CA VAL A 31 -4.43 9.48 15.70
C VAL A 31 -5.17 10.82 15.68
N LEU A 32 -5.64 11.30 16.83
CA LEU A 32 -6.33 12.60 16.91
C LEU A 32 -5.52 13.76 16.31
N PRO A 33 -4.19 13.85 16.48
CA PRO A 33 -3.43 14.95 15.86
C PRO A 33 -3.49 14.91 14.33
N ILE A 34 -3.47 13.72 13.72
CA ILE A 34 -3.59 13.56 12.26
C ILE A 34 -5.01 13.92 11.80
N TYR A 35 -6.03 13.48 12.54
CA TYR A 35 -7.43 13.85 12.23
C TYR A 35 -7.69 15.35 12.33
N ASP A 36 -7.06 16.04 13.30
CA ASP A 36 -7.15 17.48 13.42
C ASP A 36 -6.58 18.19 12.18
N GLU A 37 -5.42 17.75 11.68
CA GLU A 37 -4.83 18.28 10.45
C GLU A 37 -5.66 17.92 9.18
N ILE A 38 -6.30 16.74 9.14
CA ILE A 38 -7.24 16.39 8.05
C ILE A 38 -8.46 17.30 8.08
N PHE A 39 -8.99 17.63 9.24
CA PHE A 39 -10.13 18.53 9.40
C PHE A 39 -9.85 19.97 8.93
N GLN A 40 -8.60 20.43 9.03
CA GLN A 40 -8.18 21.78 8.67
C GLN A 40 -7.90 22.00 7.18
N GLN A 41 -8.16 21.00 6.33
CA GLN A 41 -7.90 21.08 4.89
C GLN A 41 -9.04 20.47 4.08
N ASN A 42 -9.10 20.76 2.75
CA ASN A 42 -10.18 20.31 1.86
C ASN A 42 -9.68 19.46 0.66
N ASP A 43 -8.37 19.18 0.57
CA ASP A 43 -7.80 18.45 -0.58
C ASP A 43 -7.98 16.93 -0.45
N ILE A 44 -8.02 16.42 0.79
CA ILE A 44 -8.18 15.00 1.09
C ILE A 44 -9.54 14.81 1.76
N ARG A 45 -10.42 14.04 1.14
CA ARG A 45 -11.70 13.65 1.71
C ARG A 45 -11.52 12.47 2.67
N HIS A 46 -12.05 12.58 3.87
CA HIS A 46 -12.13 11.47 4.81
C HIS A 46 -13.47 10.74 4.70
N ILE A 47 -13.43 9.43 4.57
CA ILE A 47 -14.60 8.55 4.62
C ILE A 47 -14.60 7.82 5.96
N LEU A 48 -15.53 8.18 6.82
CA LEU A 48 -15.72 7.53 8.11
C LEU A 48 -16.34 6.15 7.92
N VAL A 49 -15.70 5.14 8.48
CA VAL A 49 -16.21 3.77 8.52
C VAL A 49 -16.81 3.44 9.90
N ARG A 50 -17.42 2.28 10.03
CA ARG A 50 -17.93 1.76 11.32
C ARG A 50 -17.09 0.61 11.87
N HIS A 51 -16.14 0.12 11.09
CA HIS A 51 -15.17 -0.91 11.45
C HIS A 51 -13.94 -0.78 10.56
N GLU A 52 -12.76 -0.92 11.11
CA GLU A 52 -11.49 -0.69 10.39
C GLU A 52 -11.25 -1.72 9.28
N GLN A 53 -11.73 -2.95 9.42
CA GLN A 53 -11.75 -3.92 8.33
C GLN A 53 -12.48 -3.36 7.11
N GLY A 54 -13.64 -2.71 7.32
CA GLY A 54 -14.39 -2.05 6.25
C GLY A 54 -13.60 -0.91 5.59
N ALA A 55 -12.76 -0.19 6.35
CA ALA A 55 -11.87 0.83 5.78
C ALA A 55 -10.89 0.23 4.78
N VAL A 56 -10.26 -0.89 5.12
CA VAL A 56 -9.31 -1.55 4.22
C VAL A 56 -10.01 -2.08 2.97
N HIS A 57 -11.16 -2.76 3.11
CA HIS A 57 -11.92 -3.23 1.94
C HIS A 57 -12.44 -2.09 1.05
N MET A 58 -12.82 -0.92 1.62
CA MET A 58 -13.12 0.26 0.82
C MET A 58 -11.90 0.78 0.06
N ALA A 59 -10.73 0.79 0.72
CA ALA A 59 -9.47 1.17 0.09
C ALA A 59 -9.08 0.19 -1.03
N GLU A 60 -9.33 -1.10 -0.87
CA GLU A 60 -9.14 -2.11 -1.94
C GLU A 60 -10.07 -1.84 -3.13
N GLY A 61 -11.35 -1.60 -2.87
CA GLY A 61 -12.31 -1.23 -3.92
C GLY A 61 -11.90 0.03 -4.67
N TYR A 62 -11.40 1.04 -3.94
CA TYR A 62 -10.84 2.25 -4.53
C TYR A 62 -9.61 1.95 -5.40
N ALA A 63 -8.67 1.15 -4.90
CA ALA A 63 -7.47 0.82 -5.65
C ALA A 63 -7.77 0.02 -6.92
N ARG A 64 -8.69 -0.94 -6.86
CA ARG A 64 -9.15 -1.74 -8.02
C ARG A 64 -9.83 -0.88 -9.09
N SER A 65 -10.64 0.09 -8.68
CA SER A 65 -11.44 0.91 -9.61
C SER A 65 -10.69 2.09 -10.20
N THR A 66 -9.66 2.60 -9.51
CA THR A 66 -8.94 3.82 -9.92
C THR A 66 -7.51 3.57 -10.40
N GLY A 67 -6.94 2.41 -10.06
CA GLY A 67 -5.50 2.13 -10.28
C GLY A 67 -4.57 2.89 -9.33
N LYS A 68 -5.10 3.66 -8.36
CA LYS A 68 -4.33 4.38 -7.34
C LYS A 68 -4.23 3.55 -6.06
N PRO A 69 -3.16 3.67 -5.25
CA PRO A 69 -3.12 3.01 -3.95
C PRO A 69 -4.23 3.51 -3.01
N GLY A 70 -4.89 2.60 -2.31
CA GLY A 70 -5.86 2.95 -1.29
C GLY A 70 -5.16 3.38 0.01
N VAL A 71 -5.71 4.35 0.73
CA VAL A 71 -5.13 4.86 1.99
C VAL A 71 -6.11 4.66 3.14
N VAL A 72 -5.58 4.09 4.22
CA VAL A 72 -6.34 3.80 5.45
C VAL A 72 -5.68 4.47 6.64
N LEU A 73 -6.49 5.05 7.53
CA LEU A 73 -6.03 5.63 8.80
C LEU A 73 -6.81 5.04 9.97
N VAL A 74 -6.10 4.37 10.87
CA VAL A 74 -6.67 3.69 12.03
C VAL A 74 -5.91 4.04 13.31
N THR A 75 -6.56 3.87 14.46
CA THR A 75 -5.92 4.08 15.76
C THR A 75 -5.07 2.87 16.16
N SER A 76 -4.38 2.97 17.30
CA SER A 76 -3.59 1.91 17.91
C SER A 76 -4.45 0.73 18.38
N GLY A 77 -3.81 -0.36 18.76
CA GLY A 77 -4.44 -1.52 19.37
C GLY A 77 -5.58 -2.07 18.53
N PRO A 78 -6.85 -1.97 19.01
CA PRO A 78 -7.99 -2.54 18.31
C PRO A 78 -8.18 -1.97 16.90
N GLY A 79 -7.81 -0.71 16.64
CA GLY A 79 -7.89 -0.12 15.31
C GLY A 79 -6.94 -0.80 14.32
N ALA A 80 -5.69 -0.96 14.71
CA ALA A 80 -4.68 -1.64 13.89
C ALA A 80 -5.00 -3.13 13.72
N THR A 81 -5.40 -3.84 14.78
CA THR A 81 -5.72 -5.28 14.71
C THR A 81 -6.98 -5.57 13.89
N ASN A 82 -7.98 -4.68 13.90
CA ASN A 82 -9.16 -4.81 13.05
C ASN A 82 -8.86 -4.64 11.55
N ALA A 83 -7.78 -3.98 11.20
CA ALA A 83 -7.37 -3.81 9.79
C ALA A 83 -6.73 -5.08 9.20
N VAL A 84 -6.27 -6.03 10.03
CA VAL A 84 -5.45 -7.19 9.61
C VAL A 84 -6.14 -8.05 8.56
N THR A 85 -7.43 -8.32 8.69
CA THR A 85 -8.18 -9.12 7.70
C THR A 85 -8.09 -8.49 6.31
N GLY A 86 -8.40 -7.20 6.19
CA GLY A 86 -8.32 -6.51 4.90
C GLY A 86 -6.88 -6.41 4.37
N LEU A 87 -5.88 -6.18 5.23
CA LEU A 87 -4.47 -6.19 4.81
C LEU A 87 -4.06 -7.57 4.27
N THR A 88 -4.52 -8.66 4.90
CA THR A 88 -4.26 -10.02 4.42
C THR A 88 -4.90 -10.26 3.06
N ASP A 89 -6.14 -9.84 2.87
CA ASP A 89 -6.86 -9.91 1.60
C ASP A 89 -6.13 -9.14 0.50
N ALA A 90 -5.77 -7.88 0.77
CA ALA A 90 -5.00 -7.05 -0.15
C ALA A 90 -3.64 -7.65 -0.54
N LEU A 91 -2.96 -8.35 0.41
CA LEU A 91 -1.70 -9.03 0.11
C LEU A 91 -1.91 -10.22 -0.84
N MET A 92 -2.94 -11.03 -0.61
CA MET A 92 -3.26 -12.18 -1.45
C MET A 92 -3.64 -11.75 -2.86
N ASP A 93 -4.44 -10.70 -2.98
CA ASP A 93 -4.96 -10.19 -4.25
C ASP A 93 -4.03 -9.17 -4.95
N SER A 94 -2.88 -8.86 -4.34
CA SER A 94 -1.91 -7.91 -4.91
C SER A 94 -2.46 -6.49 -5.08
N ILE A 95 -3.18 -6.00 -4.07
CA ILE A 95 -3.79 -4.66 -4.07
C ILE A 95 -2.93 -3.68 -3.29
N PRO A 96 -2.53 -2.54 -3.87
CA PRO A 96 -1.70 -1.55 -3.20
C PRO A 96 -2.50 -0.78 -2.15
N ILE A 97 -2.16 -0.97 -0.88
CA ILE A 97 -2.76 -0.26 0.26
C ILE A 97 -1.64 0.36 1.09
N VAL A 98 -1.82 1.60 1.50
CA VAL A 98 -1.00 2.25 2.53
C VAL A 98 -1.86 2.44 3.78
N CYS A 99 -1.60 1.62 4.79
CA CYS A 99 -2.26 1.70 6.08
C CYS A 99 -1.40 2.53 7.03
N LEU A 100 -1.96 3.62 7.54
CA LEU A 100 -1.37 4.42 8.60
C LEU A 100 -2.05 4.04 9.91
N SER A 101 -1.30 3.54 10.88
CA SER A 101 -1.79 3.26 12.23
C SER A 101 -1.19 4.23 13.24
N GLY A 102 -2.00 4.64 14.19
CA GLY A 102 -1.46 5.29 15.38
C GLY A 102 -0.85 4.26 16.33
N GLN A 103 0.09 4.69 17.14
CA GLN A 103 0.69 3.89 18.20
C GLN A 103 0.71 4.67 19.50
N VAL A 104 0.82 3.98 20.63
CA VAL A 104 1.09 4.62 21.92
C VAL A 104 2.39 5.42 21.85
N PRO A 105 2.61 6.44 22.69
CA PRO A 105 3.85 7.19 22.70
C PRO A 105 5.08 6.28 22.79
N THR A 106 6.19 6.69 22.19
CA THR A 106 7.40 5.87 22.07
C THR A 106 7.90 5.31 23.39
N PHE A 107 7.78 6.08 24.50
CA PHE A 107 8.19 5.66 25.84
C PHE A 107 7.24 4.64 26.49
N MET A 108 6.03 4.43 25.93
CA MET A 108 5.06 3.44 26.42
C MET A 108 5.12 2.13 25.64
N ILE A 109 5.81 2.09 24.51
CA ILE A 109 5.90 0.87 23.69
C ILE A 109 6.61 -0.25 24.48
N GLY A 110 5.93 -1.40 24.60
CA GLY A 110 6.41 -2.56 25.35
C GLY A 110 6.07 -2.54 26.84
N THR A 111 5.16 -1.65 27.27
CA THR A 111 4.73 -1.56 28.68
C THR A 111 3.31 -2.06 28.94
N ASP A 112 2.68 -2.70 27.95
CA ASP A 112 1.27 -3.09 27.96
C ASP A 112 0.33 -1.89 28.21
N GLY A 113 0.63 -0.77 27.54
CA GLY A 113 -0.14 0.46 27.65
C GLY A 113 -1.56 0.31 27.10
N PHE A 114 -2.46 1.20 27.51
CA PHE A 114 -3.84 1.19 27.04
C PHE A 114 -3.93 1.26 25.51
N GLN A 115 -4.58 0.27 24.91
CA GLN A 115 -4.68 0.12 23.44
C GLN A 115 -3.33 0.01 22.73
N GLU A 116 -2.30 -0.51 23.40
CA GLU A 116 -1.06 -0.91 22.76
C GLU A 116 -1.23 -2.27 22.04
N ALA A 117 -0.60 -2.43 20.91
CA ALA A 117 -0.40 -3.74 20.26
C ALA A 117 0.96 -3.71 19.53
N ASP A 118 1.60 -4.87 19.41
CA ASP A 118 2.75 -5.04 18.51
C ASP A 118 2.27 -5.06 17.05
N THR A 119 1.87 -3.89 16.56
CA THR A 119 1.32 -3.72 15.21
C THR A 119 2.29 -4.21 14.14
N VAL A 120 3.58 -3.94 14.30
CA VAL A 120 4.62 -4.38 13.36
C VAL A 120 4.74 -5.91 13.37
N GLY A 121 4.76 -6.56 14.53
CA GLY A 121 4.80 -8.01 14.64
C GLY A 121 3.57 -8.68 14.04
N ILE A 122 2.38 -8.17 14.36
CA ILE A 122 1.09 -8.69 13.87
C ILE A 122 0.95 -8.55 12.35
N THR A 123 1.37 -7.42 11.78
CA THR A 123 1.18 -7.14 10.35
C THR A 123 2.32 -7.62 9.45
N ARG A 124 3.41 -8.10 10.02
CA ARG A 124 4.57 -8.61 9.26
C ARG A 124 4.21 -9.70 8.25
N PRO A 125 3.40 -10.73 8.58
CA PRO A 125 3.04 -11.79 7.63
C PRO A 125 1.97 -11.36 6.61
N CYS A 126 1.26 -10.27 6.83
CA CYS A 126 0.14 -9.82 5.99
C CYS A 126 0.39 -8.49 5.27
N THR A 127 1.64 -8.03 5.22
CA THR A 127 2.05 -6.84 4.46
C THR A 127 3.33 -7.08 3.68
N LYS A 128 3.56 -6.31 2.62
CA LYS A 128 4.85 -6.32 1.90
C LYS A 128 5.98 -5.79 2.78
N HIS A 129 5.69 -4.77 3.55
CA HIS A 129 6.58 -4.17 4.53
C HIS A 129 5.80 -3.34 5.55
N ASN A 130 6.38 -3.17 6.73
CA ASN A 130 5.84 -2.30 7.76
C ASN A 130 6.95 -1.53 8.48
N TRP A 131 6.61 -0.36 9.01
CA TRP A 131 7.54 0.52 9.73
C TRP A 131 6.94 0.95 11.05
N LEU A 132 7.76 1.06 12.09
CA LEU A 132 7.49 1.82 13.30
C LEU A 132 8.35 3.09 13.27
N VAL A 133 7.73 4.26 13.13
CA VAL A 133 8.45 5.53 12.96
C VAL A 133 8.64 6.20 14.30
N LYS A 134 9.89 6.19 14.83
CA LYS A 134 10.24 6.80 16.12
C LYS A 134 10.91 8.19 15.98
N ASP A 135 11.17 8.63 14.76
CA ASP A 135 11.84 9.89 14.46
C ASP A 135 10.94 10.72 13.52
N THR A 136 10.53 11.90 13.98
CA THR A 136 9.66 12.80 13.23
C THR A 136 10.32 13.28 11.93
N ASP A 137 11.65 13.46 11.90
CA ASP A 137 12.37 13.85 10.68
C ASP A 137 12.38 12.77 9.60
N LYS A 138 12.09 11.52 9.97
CA LYS A 138 11.99 10.38 9.05
C LYS A 138 10.55 10.09 8.58
N LEU A 139 9.55 10.71 9.21
CA LEU A 139 8.14 10.36 8.99
C LEU A 139 7.70 10.55 7.54
N ALA A 140 7.96 11.72 6.96
CA ALA A 140 7.58 11.99 5.57
C ALA A 140 8.30 11.07 4.58
N GLU A 141 9.60 10.86 4.75
CA GLU A 141 10.39 9.93 3.93
C GLU A 141 9.82 8.51 4.00
N THR A 142 9.46 8.03 5.20
CA THR A 142 8.88 6.70 5.40
C THR A 142 7.53 6.57 4.69
N ILE A 143 6.68 7.60 4.73
CA ILE A 143 5.40 7.58 4.01
C ILE A 143 5.64 7.52 2.50
N HIS A 144 6.55 8.31 1.93
CA HIS A 144 6.88 8.22 0.51
C HIS A 144 7.44 6.84 0.12
N GLN A 145 8.29 6.24 0.97
CA GLN A 145 8.77 4.87 0.79
C GLN A 145 7.63 3.85 0.84
N ALA A 146 6.66 4.05 1.72
CA ALA A 146 5.48 3.19 1.83
C ALA A 146 4.69 3.15 0.51
N PHE A 147 4.41 4.30 -0.10
CA PHE A 147 3.77 4.36 -1.41
C PHE A 147 4.59 3.67 -2.50
N HIS A 148 5.90 3.89 -2.53
CA HIS A 148 6.80 3.23 -3.46
C HIS A 148 6.76 1.70 -3.31
N VAL A 149 6.88 1.19 -2.08
CA VAL A 149 6.85 -0.27 -1.84
C VAL A 149 5.48 -0.87 -2.16
N ALA A 150 4.38 -0.17 -1.82
CA ALA A 150 3.04 -0.65 -2.10
C ALA A 150 2.77 -0.85 -3.59
N THR A 151 3.31 0.04 -4.43
CA THR A 151 2.97 0.11 -5.86
C THR A 151 3.99 -0.57 -6.78
N GLN A 152 5.26 -0.68 -6.38
CA GLN A 152 6.31 -1.25 -7.23
C GLN A 152 6.39 -2.78 -7.16
N GLY A 153 6.80 -3.40 -8.29
CA GLY A 153 6.83 -4.85 -8.42
C GLY A 153 5.42 -5.46 -8.32
N ARG A 154 5.27 -6.57 -7.59
CA ARG A 154 3.93 -7.07 -7.24
C ARG A 154 3.28 -6.07 -6.26
N PRO A 155 2.15 -5.43 -6.60
CA PRO A 155 1.47 -4.53 -5.68
C PRO A 155 1.03 -5.24 -4.40
N GLY A 156 0.81 -4.48 -3.33
CA GLY A 156 0.33 -5.05 -2.08
C GLY A 156 0.33 -4.04 -0.93
N PRO A 157 -0.21 -4.42 0.22
CA PRO A 157 -0.36 -3.55 1.37
C PRO A 157 0.97 -3.32 2.08
N VAL A 158 1.09 -2.13 2.66
CA VAL A 158 2.14 -1.76 3.61
C VAL A 158 1.52 -1.05 4.80
N LEU A 159 2.25 -1.01 5.92
CA LEU A 159 1.78 -0.33 7.12
C LEU A 159 2.86 0.61 7.68
N VAL A 160 2.45 1.81 8.09
CA VAL A 160 3.29 2.77 8.82
C VAL A 160 2.65 3.03 10.17
N ASP A 161 3.33 2.58 11.23
CA ASP A 161 2.91 2.73 12.62
C ASP A 161 3.54 3.98 13.22
N ILE A 162 2.71 4.93 13.69
CA ILE A 162 3.12 6.29 14.00
C ILE A 162 2.79 6.61 15.47
N PRO A 163 3.78 6.58 16.37
CA PRO A 163 3.60 6.93 17.77
C PRO A 163 3.02 8.34 17.97
N LYS A 164 2.17 8.49 18.98
CA LYS A 164 1.44 9.73 19.23
C LYS A 164 2.36 10.93 19.53
N ASP A 165 3.45 10.71 20.22
CA ASP A 165 4.47 11.75 20.51
C ASP A 165 5.19 12.20 19.22
N VAL A 166 5.45 11.30 18.28
CA VAL A 166 6.00 11.63 16.94
C VAL A 166 5.03 12.52 16.14
N GLN A 167 3.71 12.32 16.29
CA GLN A 167 2.71 13.16 15.63
C GLN A 167 2.70 14.60 16.18
N PHE A 168 2.95 14.78 17.48
CA PHE A 168 3.02 16.10 18.10
C PHE A 168 4.37 16.80 17.92
N ALA A 169 5.45 16.03 17.82
CA ALA A 169 6.79 16.58 17.69
C ALA A 169 6.94 17.39 16.38
N THR A 170 7.76 18.44 16.45
CA THR A 170 8.12 19.25 15.29
C THR A 170 9.40 18.71 14.67
N GLY A 171 9.39 18.56 13.35
CA GLY A 171 10.53 18.12 12.58
C GLY A 171 10.67 18.87 11.25
N SER A 172 11.68 18.54 10.48
CA SER A 172 12.03 19.18 9.23
C SER A 172 11.43 18.45 8.02
N TYR A 173 10.52 19.09 7.32
CA TYR A 173 9.95 18.60 6.06
C TYR A 173 10.63 19.24 4.86
N SER A 174 11.17 18.43 3.95
CA SER A 174 11.92 18.90 2.79
C SER A 174 11.21 18.72 1.43
N GLY A 175 9.94 18.30 1.45
CA GLY A 175 9.17 17.97 0.24
C GLY A 175 9.38 16.53 -0.24
N PRO A 176 8.63 16.12 -1.26
CA PRO A 176 8.80 14.78 -1.81
C PRO A 176 10.20 14.65 -2.42
N ARG A 177 10.90 13.61 -2.04
CA ARG A 177 12.11 13.15 -2.69
C ARG A 177 11.79 11.86 -3.43
N GLU A 178 12.51 11.59 -4.51
CA GLU A 178 12.41 10.27 -5.14
C GLU A 178 12.64 9.20 -4.07
N ALA A 179 11.59 8.45 -3.75
CA ALA A 179 11.65 7.46 -2.69
C ALA A 179 12.54 6.30 -3.16
N ARG A 180 13.79 6.28 -2.70
CA ARG A 180 14.71 5.16 -2.96
C ARG A 180 14.73 4.24 -1.75
N VAL A 181 14.23 3.04 -1.94
CA VAL A 181 14.41 1.95 -1.00
C VAL A 181 15.54 1.07 -1.53
N SER A 182 16.75 1.28 -1.02
CA SER A 182 17.99 0.70 -1.59
C SER A 182 17.97 -0.83 -1.71
N HIS A 183 17.22 -1.50 -0.84
CA HIS A 183 17.07 -2.96 -0.79
C HIS A 183 15.77 -3.47 -1.43
N TYR A 184 14.94 -2.59 -2.00
CA TYR A 184 13.73 -2.96 -2.73
C TYR A 184 13.82 -2.49 -4.18
N GLN A 185 14.34 -3.34 -5.04
CA GLN A 185 14.53 -3.08 -6.46
C GLN A 185 13.92 -4.22 -7.29
N PRO A 186 12.59 -4.21 -7.49
CA PRO A 186 11.93 -5.24 -8.28
C PRO A 186 12.43 -5.21 -9.72
N LYS A 187 12.65 -6.40 -10.31
CA LYS A 187 12.99 -6.53 -11.72
C LYS A 187 11.75 -6.20 -12.57
N VAL A 188 11.85 -5.17 -13.40
CA VAL A 188 10.77 -4.72 -14.29
C VAL A 188 10.99 -5.10 -15.75
N LYS A 189 12.18 -5.64 -16.09
CA LYS A 189 12.50 -6.15 -17.43
C LYS A 189 12.59 -7.67 -17.40
N GLY A 190 11.94 -8.32 -18.36
CA GLY A 190 12.07 -9.76 -18.56
C GLY A 190 13.50 -10.16 -18.94
N ASP A 191 13.88 -11.38 -18.57
CA ASP A 191 15.16 -11.97 -19.00
C ASP A 191 15.00 -12.49 -20.44
N ILE A 192 15.78 -11.94 -21.36
CA ILE A 192 15.69 -12.28 -22.79
C ILE A 192 15.97 -13.76 -23.04
N LYS A 193 16.90 -14.38 -22.29
CA LYS A 193 17.19 -15.81 -22.45
C LYS A 193 15.98 -16.65 -22.05
N ALA A 194 15.38 -16.35 -20.89
CA ALA A 194 14.17 -17.04 -20.43
C ALA A 194 12.99 -16.85 -21.38
N ILE A 195 12.84 -15.65 -21.98
CA ILE A 195 11.81 -15.38 -22.99
C ILE A 195 12.05 -16.22 -24.25
N THR A 196 13.31 -16.34 -24.72
CA THR A 196 13.66 -17.18 -25.87
C THR A 196 13.35 -18.65 -25.60
N GLU A 197 13.72 -19.18 -24.44
CA GLU A 197 13.41 -20.54 -24.00
C GLU A 197 11.89 -20.80 -23.95
N LEU A 198 11.11 -19.80 -23.48
CA LEU A 198 9.66 -19.85 -23.46
C LEU A 198 9.07 -19.94 -24.88
N VAL A 199 9.55 -19.14 -25.82
CA VAL A 199 9.11 -19.16 -27.23
C VAL A 199 9.39 -20.55 -27.84
N GLU A 200 10.58 -21.12 -27.63
CA GLU A 200 10.88 -22.47 -28.11
C GLU A 200 9.98 -23.55 -27.50
N MET A 201 9.57 -23.40 -26.24
CA MET A 201 8.60 -24.30 -25.61
C MET A 201 7.21 -24.16 -26.25
N ILE A 202 6.78 -22.95 -26.53
CA ILE A 202 5.49 -22.67 -27.22
C ILE A 202 5.46 -23.31 -28.59
N GLU A 203 6.54 -23.17 -29.39
CA GLU A 203 6.64 -23.74 -30.73
C GLU A 203 6.60 -25.27 -30.75
N LYS A 204 7.08 -25.92 -29.70
CA LYS A 204 7.14 -27.39 -29.57
C LYS A 204 5.90 -28.00 -28.88
N ALA A 205 5.01 -27.18 -28.36
CA ALA A 205 3.90 -27.64 -27.55
C ALA A 205 2.79 -28.28 -28.41
N GLU A 206 2.40 -29.51 -28.09
CA GLU A 206 1.33 -30.23 -28.80
C GLU A 206 -0.08 -29.87 -28.32
N ARG A 207 -0.23 -29.50 -27.04
CA ARG A 207 -1.51 -29.17 -26.40
C ARG A 207 -1.36 -27.95 -25.50
N PRO A 208 -0.99 -26.79 -26.04
CA PRO A 208 -0.76 -25.59 -25.26
C PRO A 208 -2.07 -24.96 -24.76
N VAL A 209 -1.98 -24.28 -23.62
CA VAL A 209 -3.03 -23.43 -23.07
C VAL A 209 -2.39 -22.25 -22.33
N PHE A 210 -2.92 -21.06 -22.54
CA PHE A 210 -2.55 -19.91 -21.73
C PHE A 210 -3.41 -19.89 -20.46
N TYR A 211 -2.74 -19.92 -19.30
CA TYR A 211 -3.40 -19.77 -18.01
C TYR A 211 -3.02 -18.40 -17.41
N THR A 212 -3.97 -17.47 -17.45
CA THR A 212 -3.73 -16.07 -17.09
C THR A 212 -4.26 -15.73 -15.70
N GLY A 213 -3.62 -14.80 -15.04
CA GLY A 213 -3.97 -14.35 -13.69
C GLY A 213 -3.98 -12.83 -13.56
N GLY A 214 -4.22 -12.34 -12.34
CA GLY A 214 -4.28 -10.92 -12.02
C GLY A 214 -3.01 -10.13 -12.35
N GLY A 215 -1.87 -10.80 -12.58
CA GLY A 215 -0.64 -10.15 -13.02
C GLY A 215 -0.77 -9.44 -14.36
N VAL A 216 -1.59 -9.94 -15.28
CA VAL A 216 -1.86 -9.27 -16.57
C VAL A 216 -2.61 -7.96 -16.32
N VAL A 217 -3.69 -8.01 -15.52
CA VAL A 217 -4.49 -6.82 -15.17
C VAL A 217 -3.64 -5.78 -14.43
N ASN A 218 -2.82 -6.22 -13.47
CA ASN A 218 -1.94 -5.34 -12.69
C ASN A 218 -0.79 -4.73 -13.52
N SER A 219 -0.47 -5.32 -14.67
CA SER A 219 0.53 -4.77 -15.61
C SER A 219 -0.05 -3.71 -16.55
N GLY A 220 -1.35 -3.46 -16.47
CA GLY A 220 -2.06 -2.41 -17.18
C GLY A 220 -2.59 -2.81 -18.57
N PRO A 221 -3.35 -1.92 -19.23
CA PRO A 221 -4.07 -2.22 -20.47
C PRO A 221 -3.20 -2.73 -21.61
N ALA A 222 -1.96 -2.26 -21.71
CA ALA A 222 -1.02 -2.71 -22.75
C ALA A 222 -0.69 -4.22 -22.62
N ALA A 223 -0.62 -4.73 -21.39
CA ALA A 223 -0.37 -6.16 -21.16
C ALA A 223 -1.56 -7.01 -21.58
N SER A 224 -2.78 -6.56 -21.33
CA SER A 224 -4.01 -7.21 -21.79
C SER A 224 -4.09 -7.25 -23.32
N GLN A 225 -3.77 -6.13 -23.99
CA GLN A 225 -3.70 -6.07 -25.44
C GLN A 225 -2.67 -7.06 -26.01
N LEU A 226 -1.47 -7.10 -25.46
CA LEU A 226 -0.42 -8.03 -25.87
C LEU A 226 -0.81 -9.50 -25.65
N LEU A 227 -1.57 -9.80 -24.58
CA LEU A 227 -2.12 -11.14 -24.36
C LEU A 227 -3.10 -11.53 -25.47
N CYS A 228 -4.00 -10.63 -25.87
CA CYS A 228 -4.92 -10.86 -26.97
C CYS A 228 -4.16 -11.08 -28.29
N GLU A 229 -3.19 -10.23 -28.61
CA GLU A 229 -2.34 -10.37 -29.80
C GLU A 229 -1.60 -11.73 -29.82
N LEU A 230 -1.06 -12.16 -28.66
CA LEU A 230 -0.39 -13.46 -28.53
C LEU A 230 -1.36 -14.64 -28.71
N ALA A 231 -2.56 -14.55 -28.13
CA ALA A 231 -3.60 -15.57 -28.29
C ALA A 231 -4.06 -15.69 -29.73
N ASP A 232 -4.26 -14.56 -30.42
CA ASP A 232 -4.63 -14.52 -31.84
C ASP A 232 -3.54 -15.08 -32.75
N ALA A 233 -2.28 -14.72 -32.50
CA ALA A 233 -1.14 -15.17 -33.27
C ALA A 233 -0.87 -16.68 -33.14
N THR A 234 -1.15 -17.25 -31.98
CA THR A 234 -0.90 -18.67 -31.69
C THR A 234 -2.11 -19.57 -31.91
N GLY A 235 -3.30 -19.02 -31.81
CA GLY A 235 -4.57 -19.78 -31.82
C GLY A 235 -4.76 -20.65 -30.55
N PHE A 236 -4.00 -20.42 -29.49
CA PHE A 236 -4.06 -21.22 -28.28
C PHE A 236 -5.26 -20.84 -27.41
N PRO A 237 -5.93 -21.82 -26.79
CA PRO A 237 -7.00 -21.53 -25.85
C PRO A 237 -6.47 -20.79 -24.63
N VAL A 238 -7.27 -19.87 -24.11
CA VAL A 238 -6.95 -19.09 -22.91
C VAL A 238 -7.94 -19.44 -21.81
N THR A 239 -7.46 -19.67 -20.60
CA THR A 239 -8.26 -19.76 -19.38
C THR A 239 -7.69 -18.82 -18.32
N SER A 240 -8.53 -18.35 -17.40
CA SER A 240 -8.14 -17.35 -16.41
C SER A 240 -8.46 -17.80 -14.99
N THR A 241 -7.65 -17.36 -14.05
CA THR A 241 -8.05 -17.35 -12.64
C THR A 241 -9.16 -16.31 -12.42
N LEU A 242 -9.82 -16.35 -11.24
CA LEU A 242 -10.80 -15.34 -10.86
C LEU A 242 -10.22 -13.92 -11.00
N MET A 243 -8.97 -13.70 -10.51
CA MET A 243 -8.29 -12.42 -10.58
C MET A 243 -7.75 -12.06 -11.97
N GLY A 244 -7.76 -12.99 -12.90
CA GLY A 244 -7.39 -12.78 -14.30
C GLY A 244 -8.57 -12.47 -15.22
N LEU A 245 -9.80 -12.49 -14.71
CA LEU A 245 -10.98 -12.13 -15.51
C LEU A 245 -10.92 -10.66 -15.90
N GLY A 246 -11.08 -10.38 -17.19
CA GLY A 246 -10.96 -9.05 -17.77
C GLY A 246 -9.53 -8.67 -18.23
N ALA A 247 -8.61 -9.63 -18.23
CA ALA A 247 -7.27 -9.44 -18.78
C ALA A 247 -7.29 -9.30 -20.32
#